data_40a95ba34c423853ebe1b3458553b120
#
_entry.id   40a95ba34c423853ebe1b3458553b120
#
_cell.length_a   1.000
_cell.length_b   1.000
_cell.length_c   1.000
_cell.angle_alpha   90.00
_cell.angle_beta   90.00
_cell.angle_gamma   90.00
#
_symmetry.space_group_name_H-M   'P 1'
#
loop_
_entity.id
_entity.type
_entity.pdbx_description
1 polymer ?
#
loop_
_entity_poly.entity_id
_entity_poly.type
_entity_poly.pdbx_seq_one_letter_code
_entity_poly.pdbx_strand_id
1 'polypeptide(L)'
;MSPRLNLLQPYPFQKLRQRFAALTPNQDLKPISLSIGEPKHAAPELIKSALIDNLSGLSSYPATLGSDDLRSSISEWLARRYGIAAPNPLTEVLPVNGSREALFAFVQAVVDPTRERPVVLSPNPFYQIYEGAALLAGAEPWFVNCTASQRFQPDWGSVPETVWARTQVVFTCSPGNPTGAVASLNDWQRLFALSDQYGFVIASDECYSEIYFGNNKPLGGLEAARLLGRDYTRLVVFSSLSKRSNVPGMRSGFVAGDAKILAQFLLYRTYHGCAMSPMVMAASAAAWRDETHVIENRQLYAEKFAAVTGILQTVLDLTLPDAAFYLWAKVPMDDEAFAAGLYEQQHVTVLPGSYLAREAHGVNPGLGYIRIALVAPLDECITAANRIVNYCKTLKQSTP
;
A
#
# COMPACT_ATOMS: atom_id res chain seq x y z
N MET A 1 -20.70 22.39 5.22
CA MET A 1 -19.70 21.33 4.92
C MET A 1 -20.42 20.01 4.78
N SER A 2 -19.90 19.08 3.99
CA SER A 2 -20.51 17.75 3.85
C SER A 2 -20.56 17.02 5.20
N PRO A 3 -21.71 16.49 5.63
CA PRO A 3 -21.81 15.74 6.90
C PRO A 3 -20.97 14.45 6.88
N ARG A 4 -20.61 13.94 5.70
CA ARG A 4 -19.75 12.76 5.55
C ARG A 4 -18.35 12.96 6.09
N LEU A 5 -17.85 14.19 6.20
CA LEU A 5 -16.55 14.48 6.81
C LEU A 5 -16.49 14.08 8.29
N ASN A 6 -17.63 14.09 8.98
CA ASN A 6 -17.73 13.67 10.38
C ASN A 6 -17.59 12.15 10.58
N LEU A 7 -17.69 11.38 9.50
CA LEU A 7 -17.50 9.92 9.53
C LEU A 7 -16.02 9.50 9.51
N LEU A 8 -15.13 10.42 9.09
CA LEU A 8 -13.70 10.13 8.98
C LEU A 8 -13.08 9.96 10.38
N GLN A 9 -12.26 8.93 10.51
CA GLN A 9 -11.50 8.67 11.72
C GLN A 9 -10.16 9.43 11.70
N PRO A 10 -9.60 9.79 12.87
CA PRO A 10 -8.24 10.32 12.94
C PRO A 10 -7.24 9.37 12.28
N TYR A 11 -6.32 9.93 11.50
CA TYR A 11 -5.33 9.14 10.79
C TYR A 11 -4.37 8.43 11.78
N PRO A 12 -3.89 7.20 11.51
CA PRO A 12 -3.06 6.42 12.44
C PRO A 12 -1.89 7.18 13.04
N PHE A 13 -1.18 7.97 12.23
CA PHE A 13 -0.05 8.78 12.71
C PHE A 13 -0.48 9.96 13.57
N GLN A 14 -1.69 10.46 13.41
CA GLN A 14 -2.26 11.47 14.31
C GLN A 14 -2.59 10.84 15.67
N LYS A 15 -3.22 9.67 15.68
CA LYS A 15 -3.46 8.90 16.92
C LYS A 15 -2.15 8.62 17.65
N LEU A 16 -1.11 8.16 16.91
CA LEU A 16 0.19 7.89 17.50
C LEU A 16 0.82 9.13 18.13
N ARG A 17 0.81 10.27 17.44
CA ARG A 17 1.30 11.55 18.00
C ARG A 17 0.54 11.97 19.26
N GLN A 18 -0.79 11.84 19.25
CA GLN A 18 -1.61 12.16 20.43
C GLN A 18 -1.29 11.22 21.60
N ARG A 19 -1.11 9.92 21.33
CA ARG A 19 -0.75 8.93 22.35
C ARG A 19 0.60 9.24 23.01
N PHE A 20 1.56 9.73 22.23
CA PHE A 20 2.92 10.03 22.69
C PHE A 20 3.10 11.44 23.25
N ALA A 21 2.12 12.34 23.10
CA ALA A 21 2.23 13.75 23.47
C ALA A 21 2.56 14.00 24.96
N ALA A 22 2.12 13.10 25.84
CA ALA A 22 2.38 13.17 27.28
C ALA A 22 3.58 12.30 27.75
N LEU A 23 4.24 11.60 26.83
CA LEU A 23 5.35 10.71 27.15
C LEU A 23 6.70 11.43 26.97
N THR A 24 7.63 11.13 27.85
CA THR A 24 9.01 11.62 27.75
C THR A 24 9.93 10.46 27.39
N PRO A 25 10.47 10.42 26.16
CA PRO A 25 11.37 9.34 25.76
C PRO A 25 12.72 9.47 26.47
N ASN A 26 13.43 8.36 26.57
CA ASN A 26 14.80 8.34 27.10
C ASN A 26 15.70 9.28 26.27
N GLN A 27 16.15 10.37 26.88
CA GLN A 27 16.95 11.41 26.22
C GLN A 27 18.40 10.99 25.94
N ASP A 28 18.90 9.94 26.58
CA ASP A 28 20.23 9.41 26.33
C ASP A 28 20.31 8.61 25.02
N LEU A 29 19.14 8.32 24.42
CA LEU A 29 19.03 7.54 23.20
C LEU A 29 18.59 8.43 22.03
N LYS A 30 19.28 8.32 20.89
CA LYS A 30 18.83 8.95 19.65
C LYS A 30 17.50 8.34 19.18
N PRO A 31 16.54 9.17 18.70
CA PRO A 31 15.25 8.67 18.20
C PRO A 31 15.44 7.82 16.95
N ILE A 32 14.75 6.68 16.87
CA ILE A 32 14.65 5.85 15.65
C ILE A 32 13.18 5.63 15.34
N SER A 33 12.74 6.07 14.15
CA SER A 33 11.35 5.90 13.72
C SER A 33 11.21 4.81 12.66
N LEU A 34 10.47 3.77 13.03
CA LEU A 34 10.07 2.64 12.16
C LEU A 34 8.55 2.57 11.98
N SER A 35 7.83 3.68 12.23
CA SER A 35 6.36 3.72 12.15
C SER A 35 5.85 4.08 10.76
N ILE A 36 6.52 5.00 10.05
CA ILE A 36 6.07 5.52 8.76
C ILE A 36 6.74 4.76 7.63
N GLY A 37 5.94 4.17 6.73
CA GLY A 37 6.42 3.49 5.53
C GLY A 37 6.86 4.46 4.44
N GLU A 38 7.84 5.32 4.73
CA GLU A 38 8.46 6.24 3.78
C GLU A 38 9.89 5.81 3.49
N PRO A 39 10.23 5.43 2.23
CA PRO A 39 11.58 5.05 1.86
C PRO A 39 12.61 6.11 2.25
N LYS A 40 13.75 5.65 2.80
CA LYS A 40 14.87 6.52 3.19
C LYS A 40 16.11 6.32 2.32
N HIS A 41 16.09 5.39 1.36
CA HIS A 41 17.14 5.25 0.36
C HIS A 41 17.17 6.49 -0.54
N ALA A 42 18.35 6.82 -1.08
CA ALA A 42 18.51 7.97 -1.96
C ALA A 42 17.65 7.85 -3.22
N ALA A 43 17.10 8.97 -3.70
CA ALA A 43 16.47 9.02 -5.00
C ALA A 43 17.52 8.77 -6.10
N PRO A 44 17.23 7.91 -7.11
CA PRO A 44 18.15 7.62 -8.20
C PRO A 44 18.56 8.87 -8.98
N GLU A 45 19.85 8.97 -9.37
CA GLU A 45 20.38 10.12 -10.07
C GLU A 45 19.73 10.32 -11.45
N LEU A 46 19.44 9.22 -12.17
CA LEU A 46 18.73 9.28 -13.45
C LEU A 46 17.39 10.02 -13.35
N ILE A 47 16.67 9.89 -12.22
CA ILE A 47 15.38 10.56 -12.02
C ILE A 47 15.58 12.05 -11.77
N LYS A 48 16.59 12.42 -10.98
CA LYS A 48 16.91 13.82 -10.71
C LYS A 48 17.36 14.54 -11.98
N SER A 49 18.25 13.92 -12.75
CA SER A 49 18.70 14.46 -14.04
C SER A 49 17.52 14.67 -15.00
N ALA A 50 16.65 13.66 -15.15
CA ALA A 50 15.48 13.77 -16.01
C ALA A 50 14.51 14.88 -15.57
N LEU A 51 14.36 15.14 -14.25
CA LEU A 51 13.59 16.29 -13.76
C LEU A 51 14.22 17.62 -14.18
N ILE A 52 15.55 17.78 -14.00
CA ILE A 52 16.29 19.00 -14.31
C ILE A 52 16.25 19.30 -15.80
N ASP A 53 16.52 18.29 -16.63
CA ASP A 53 16.59 18.42 -18.09
C ASP A 53 15.24 18.81 -18.73
N ASN A 54 14.14 18.61 -18.02
CA ASN A 54 12.78 18.88 -18.50
C ASN A 54 12.10 20.09 -17.82
N LEU A 55 12.84 20.96 -17.12
CA LEU A 55 12.29 22.15 -16.44
C LEU A 55 11.59 23.13 -17.40
N SER A 56 11.92 23.12 -18.69
CA SER A 56 11.22 23.91 -19.71
C SER A 56 9.72 23.59 -19.81
N GLY A 57 9.32 22.38 -19.37
CA GLY A 57 7.90 22.00 -19.28
C GLY A 57 7.04 22.83 -18.33
N LEU A 58 7.64 23.67 -17.47
CA LEU A 58 6.92 24.60 -16.58
C LEU A 58 6.03 25.60 -17.31
N SER A 59 6.32 25.91 -18.57
CA SER A 59 5.60 26.93 -19.37
C SER A 59 4.28 26.42 -19.98
N SER A 60 3.91 25.14 -19.81
CA SER A 60 2.76 24.54 -20.49
C SER A 60 1.87 23.75 -19.55
N TYR A 61 0.55 23.85 -19.72
CA TYR A 61 -0.38 22.98 -19.02
C TYR A 61 -0.25 21.53 -19.49
N PRO A 62 -0.10 20.57 -18.59
CA PRO A 62 -0.08 19.16 -18.95
C PRO A 62 -1.48 18.62 -19.25
N ALA A 63 -1.56 17.65 -20.17
CA ALA A 63 -2.79 16.89 -20.37
C ALA A 63 -3.05 15.91 -19.20
N THR A 64 -4.29 15.79 -18.75
CA THR A 64 -4.69 14.84 -17.71
C THR A 64 -4.37 13.40 -18.09
N LEU A 65 -4.46 13.07 -19.38
CA LEU A 65 -4.11 11.74 -19.91
C LEU A 65 -2.63 11.38 -19.72
N GLY A 66 -1.75 12.37 -19.51
CA GLY A 66 -0.31 12.21 -19.48
C GLY A 66 0.33 12.14 -20.87
N SER A 67 1.67 12.13 -20.93
CA SER A 67 2.40 12.04 -22.19
C SER A 67 2.37 10.63 -22.77
N ASP A 68 2.43 10.53 -24.11
CA ASP A 68 2.50 9.25 -24.81
C ASP A 68 3.74 8.46 -24.40
N ASP A 69 4.87 9.14 -24.20
CA ASP A 69 6.12 8.57 -23.77
C ASP A 69 6.00 7.87 -22.39
N LEU A 70 5.36 8.54 -21.43
CA LEU A 70 5.13 7.95 -20.09
C LEU A 70 4.18 6.75 -20.15
N ARG A 71 3.08 6.86 -20.89
CA ARG A 71 2.12 5.76 -21.01
C ARG A 71 2.74 4.53 -21.68
N SER A 72 3.53 4.76 -22.75
CA SER A 72 4.25 3.68 -23.43
C SER A 72 5.29 3.04 -22.51
N SER A 73 6.07 3.83 -21.76
CA SER A 73 7.06 3.28 -20.83
C SER A 73 6.42 2.44 -19.71
N ILE A 74 5.25 2.83 -19.20
CA ILE A 74 4.49 2.04 -18.22
C ILE A 74 3.97 0.74 -18.85
N SER A 75 3.38 0.81 -20.04
CA SER A 75 2.88 -0.36 -20.75
C SER A 75 3.98 -1.38 -21.04
N GLU A 76 5.13 -0.94 -21.53
CA GLU A 76 6.30 -1.78 -21.75
C GLU A 76 6.84 -2.38 -20.45
N TRP A 77 6.85 -1.61 -19.34
CA TRP A 77 7.23 -2.12 -18.05
C TRP A 77 6.29 -3.22 -17.56
N LEU A 78 4.97 -3.02 -17.67
CA LEU A 78 3.97 -4.02 -17.32
C LEU A 78 4.17 -5.32 -18.11
N ALA A 79 4.44 -5.20 -19.41
CA ALA A 79 4.71 -6.36 -20.27
C ALA A 79 5.95 -7.14 -19.82
N ARG A 80 7.05 -6.44 -19.57
CA ARG A 80 8.30 -7.07 -19.11
C ARG A 80 8.17 -7.66 -17.70
N ARG A 81 7.52 -6.94 -16.80
CA ARG A 81 7.42 -7.32 -15.38
C ARG A 81 6.54 -8.54 -15.17
N TYR A 82 5.43 -8.62 -15.87
CA TYR A 82 4.40 -9.63 -15.68
C TYR A 82 4.32 -10.66 -16.81
N GLY A 83 5.14 -10.54 -17.84
CA GLY A 83 5.12 -11.48 -18.98
C GLY A 83 3.79 -11.49 -19.72
N ILE A 84 3.11 -10.35 -19.81
CA ILE A 84 1.82 -10.16 -20.50
C ILE A 84 2.01 -9.45 -21.84
N ALA A 85 1.01 -9.49 -22.70
CA ALA A 85 0.94 -8.55 -23.82
C ALA A 85 0.93 -7.11 -23.28
N ALA A 86 1.62 -6.19 -23.92
CA ALA A 86 1.67 -4.80 -23.49
C ALA A 86 0.24 -4.21 -23.48
N PRO A 87 -0.26 -3.71 -22.35
CA PRO A 87 -1.55 -3.03 -22.31
C PRO A 87 -1.55 -1.85 -23.27
N ASN A 88 -2.70 -1.57 -23.90
CA ASN A 88 -2.78 -0.45 -24.83
C ASN A 88 -2.50 0.89 -24.11
N PRO A 89 -1.41 1.62 -24.43
CA PRO A 89 -1.04 2.84 -23.72
C PRO A 89 -2.05 3.99 -23.90
N LEU A 90 -2.94 3.91 -24.89
CA LEU A 90 -3.96 4.94 -25.13
C LEU A 90 -5.21 4.71 -24.30
N THR A 91 -5.55 3.47 -23.96
CA THR A 91 -6.85 3.13 -23.36
C THR A 91 -6.75 2.36 -22.04
N GLU A 92 -5.66 1.62 -21.82
CA GLU A 92 -5.51 0.72 -20.68
C GLU A 92 -4.44 1.17 -19.66
N VAL A 93 -3.84 2.36 -19.85
CA VAL A 93 -2.82 2.94 -18.97
C VAL A 93 -3.11 4.43 -18.75
N LEU A 94 -3.15 4.85 -17.48
CA LEU A 94 -3.38 6.24 -17.08
C LEU A 94 -2.37 6.65 -15.99
N PRO A 95 -1.43 7.58 -16.26
CA PRO A 95 -0.57 8.18 -15.24
C PRO A 95 -1.38 8.96 -14.20
N VAL A 96 -0.92 8.89 -12.93
CA VAL A 96 -1.59 9.54 -11.79
C VAL A 96 -0.59 10.20 -10.85
N ASN A 97 -1.04 11.18 -10.07
CA ASN A 97 -0.21 11.93 -9.11
C ASN A 97 0.05 11.14 -7.79
N GLY A 98 0.51 9.89 -7.98
CA GLY A 98 0.70 8.89 -6.92
C GLY A 98 -0.57 8.09 -6.63
N SER A 99 -0.37 6.86 -6.14
CA SER A 99 -1.47 5.92 -5.91
C SER A 99 -2.47 6.37 -4.84
N ARG A 100 -2.03 7.10 -3.80
CA ARG A 100 -2.94 7.60 -2.74
C ARG A 100 -4.08 8.45 -3.31
N GLU A 101 -3.74 9.42 -4.14
CA GLU A 101 -4.72 10.30 -4.78
C GLU A 101 -5.61 9.49 -5.72
N ALA A 102 -5.02 8.61 -6.53
CA ALA A 102 -5.74 7.80 -7.49
C ALA A 102 -6.72 6.82 -6.84
N LEU A 103 -6.32 6.10 -5.79
CA LEU A 103 -7.17 5.18 -5.03
C LEU A 103 -8.40 5.89 -4.44
N PHE A 104 -8.18 7.11 -3.90
CA PHE A 104 -9.27 7.92 -3.37
C PHE A 104 -10.22 8.38 -4.48
N ALA A 105 -9.67 9.01 -5.53
CA ALA A 105 -10.44 9.57 -6.64
C ALA A 105 -11.18 8.48 -7.43
N PHE A 106 -10.60 7.28 -7.54
CA PHE A 106 -11.20 6.14 -8.23
C PHE A 106 -12.53 5.73 -7.63
N VAL A 107 -12.63 5.63 -6.31
CA VAL A 107 -13.89 5.30 -5.63
C VAL A 107 -14.94 6.36 -5.86
N GLN A 108 -14.55 7.66 -5.90
CA GLN A 108 -15.49 8.75 -6.21
C GLN A 108 -16.05 8.64 -7.64
N ALA A 109 -15.26 8.07 -8.57
CA ALA A 109 -15.65 7.91 -9.97
C ALA A 109 -16.48 6.64 -10.23
N VAL A 110 -16.29 5.58 -9.44
CA VAL A 110 -16.89 4.26 -9.68
C VAL A 110 -18.15 4.02 -8.86
N VAL A 111 -18.18 4.52 -7.62
CA VAL A 111 -19.34 4.29 -6.72
C VAL A 111 -20.54 5.12 -7.17
N ASP A 112 -21.65 4.45 -7.41
CA ASP A 112 -22.96 5.05 -7.59
C ASP A 112 -23.67 5.17 -6.22
N PRO A 113 -23.70 6.36 -5.60
CA PRO A 113 -24.31 6.58 -4.30
C PRO A 113 -25.85 6.56 -4.34
N THR A 114 -26.46 6.46 -5.52
CA THR A 114 -27.94 6.38 -5.66
C THR A 114 -28.47 4.95 -5.47
N ARG A 115 -27.58 3.94 -5.54
CA ARG A 115 -27.94 2.57 -5.21
C ARG A 115 -28.23 2.41 -3.71
N GLU A 116 -29.05 1.45 -3.38
CA GLU A 116 -29.38 1.17 -1.98
C GLU A 116 -28.14 0.66 -1.23
N ARG A 117 -27.65 1.47 -0.28
CA ARG A 117 -26.53 1.17 0.62
C ARG A 117 -25.31 0.57 -0.12
N PRO A 118 -24.71 1.28 -1.06
CA PRO A 118 -23.57 0.75 -1.81
C PRO A 118 -22.42 0.40 -0.87
N VAL A 119 -21.68 -0.66 -1.20
CA VAL A 119 -20.59 -1.19 -0.37
C VAL A 119 -19.27 -1.06 -1.11
N VAL A 120 -18.23 -0.65 -0.39
CA VAL A 120 -16.82 -0.79 -0.77
C VAL A 120 -16.15 -1.75 0.20
N LEU A 121 -15.62 -2.84 -0.33
CA LEU A 121 -15.02 -3.93 0.42
C LEU A 121 -13.52 -3.78 0.47
N SER A 122 -12.89 -4.05 1.63
CA SER A 122 -11.43 -4.03 1.76
C SER A 122 -10.93 -5.10 2.74
N PRO A 123 -9.67 -5.57 2.61
CA PRO A 123 -9.02 -6.35 3.65
C PRO A 123 -8.93 -5.53 4.95
N ASN A 124 -8.77 -6.21 6.08
CA ASN A 124 -8.59 -5.61 7.40
C ASN A 124 -7.50 -6.40 8.16
N PRO A 125 -6.34 -5.85 8.49
CA PRO A 125 -5.92 -4.44 8.40
C PRO A 125 -5.87 -3.91 6.96
N PHE A 126 -5.88 -2.57 6.82
CA PHE A 126 -5.99 -1.91 5.52
C PHE A 126 -5.25 -0.57 5.45
N TYR A 127 -5.15 -0.02 4.26
CA TYR A 127 -4.72 1.35 4.05
C TYR A 127 -5.91 2.31 4.20
N GLN A 128 -5.83 3.25 5.14
CA GLN A 128 -6.97 4.10 5.58
C GLN A 128 -7.62 4.93 4.47
N ILE A 129 -6.95 5.05 3.33
CA ILE A 129 -7.54 5.71 2.15
C ILE A 129 -8.76 4.96 1.62
N TYR A 130 -8.80 3.62 1.72
CA TYR A 130 -9.94 2.83 1.24
C TYR A 130 -11.22 3.17 2.01
N GLU A 131 -11.13 3.24 3.35
CA GLU A 131 -12.25 3.65 4.20
C GLU A 131 -12.71 5.08 3.92
N GLY A 132 -11.75 6.03 3.91
CA GLY A 132 -12.06 7.43 3.65
C GLY A 132 -12.69 7.67 2.28
N ALA A 133 -12.20 6.96 1.25
CA ALA A 133 -12.75 7.03 -0.10
C ALA A 133 -14.19 6.49 -0.15
N ALA A 134 -14.47 5.34 0.50
CA ALA A 134 -15.80 4.75 0.59
C ALA A 134 -16.79 5.70 1.27
N LEU A 135 -16.45 6.19 2.47
CA LEU A 135 -17.30 7.08 3.26
C LEU A 135 -17.65 8.37 2.50
N LEU A 136 -16.65 9.01 1.87
CA LEU A 136 -16.89 10.26 1.15
C LEU A 136 -17.61 10.06 -0.18
N ALA A 137 -17.47 8.89 -0.83
CA ALA A 137 -18.29 8.51 -1.98
C ALA A 137 -19.75 8.15 -1.60
N GLY A 138 -20.05 7.99 -0.32
CA GLY A 138 -21.38 7.63 0.16
C GLY A 138 -21.64 6.13 0.20
N ALA A 139 -20.58 5.33 0.19
CA ALA A 139 -20.64 3.89 0.38
C ALA A 139 -20.36 3.48 1.83
N GLU A 140 -20.88 2.32 2.19
CA GLU A 140 -20.56 1.62 3.43
C GLU A 140 -19.21 0.90 3.27
N PRO A 141 -18.17 1.23 4.08
CA PRO A 141 -16.97 0.43 4.09
C PRO A 141 -17.27 -0.91 4.77
N TRP A 142 -16.93 -2.02 4.11
CA TRP A 142 -17.06 -3.37 4.66
C TRP A 142 -15.68 -4.02 4.75
N PHE A 143 -15.35 -4.55 5.93
CA PHE A 143 -14.02 -5.08 6.22
C PHE A 143 -14.00 -6.59 6.25
N VAL A 144 -13.03 -7.21 5.56
CA VAL A 144 -12.77 -8.65 5.58
C VAL A 144 -11.53 -8.91 6.42
N ASN A 145 -11.70 -9.53 7.58
CA ASN A 145 -10.59 -9.76 8.50
C ASN A 145 -9.54 -10.71 7.92
N CYS A 146 -8.28 -10.30 7.97
CA CYS A 146 -7.11 -11.04 7.53
C CYS A 146 -6.32 -11.46 8.77
N THR A 147 -6.46 -12.72 9.17
CA THR A 147 -5.86 -13.26 10.40
C THR A 147 -4.65 -14.14 10.10
N ALA A 148 -3.85 -14.44 11.13
CA ALA A 148 -2.69 -15.31 11.01
C ALA A 148 -3.07 -16.73 10.53
N SER A 149 -4.23 -17.26 10.94
CA SER A 149 -4.72 -18.56 10.47
C SER A 149 -4.98 -18.63 8.97
N GLN A 150 -5.23 -17.50 8.33
CA GLN A 150 -5.43 -17.33 6.89
C GLN A 150 -4.17 -16.78 6.20
N ARG A 151 -3.02 -16.80 6.88
CA ARG A 151 -1.78 -16.17 6.40
C ARG A 151 -1.99 -14.71 5.97
N PHE A 152 -2.84 -14.00 6.70
CA PHE A 152 -3.21 -12.60 6.49
C PHE A 152 -3.82 -12.31 5.11
N GLN A 153 -4.38 -13.32 4.44
CA GLN A 153 -5.20 -13.14 3.24
C GLN A 153 -6.67 -12.95 3.63
N PRO A 154 -7.44 -12.15 2.84
CA PRO A 154 -8.87 -11.99 3.10
C PRO A 154 -9.63 -13.28 2.76
N ASP A 155 -10.51 -13.69 3.67
CA ASP A 155 -11.46 -14.78 3.40
C ASP A 155 -12.71 -14.24 2.71
N TRP A 156 -12.67 -14.18 1.40
CA TRP A 156 -13.81 -13.73 0.60
C TRP A 156 -15.06 -14.60 0.77
N GLY A 157 -14.90 -15.85 1.22
CA GLY A 157 -16.01 -16.77 1.52
C GLY A 157 -16.79 -16.40 2.78
N SER A 158 -16.22 -15.60 3.67
CA SER A 158 -16.88 -15.12 4.88
C SER A 158 -17.87 -13.97 4.64
N VAL A 159 -17.86 -13.36 3.46
CA VAL A 159 -18.69 -12.20 3.11
C VAL A 159 -20.09 -12.68 2.75
N PRO A 160 -21.16 -12.21 3.43
CA PRO A 160 -22.54 -12.58 3.12
C PRO A 160 -22.96 -12.20 1.69
N GLU A 161 -23.80 -13.02 1.07
CA GLU A 161 -24.33 -12.77 -0.26
C GLU A 161 -25.06 -11.43 -0.36
N THR A 162 -25.80 -11.03 0.69
CA THR A 162 -26.47 -9.73 0.78
C THR A 162 -25.52 -8.54 0.76
N VAL A 163 -24.27 -8.72 1.15
CA VAL A 163 -23.20 -7.72 1.05
C VAL A 163 -22.63 -7.70 -0.35
N TRP A 164 -22.32 -8.89 -0.93
CA TRP A 164 -21.86 -9.00 -2.31
C TRP A 164 -22.83 -8.33 -3.29
N ALA A 165 -24.12 -8.52 -3.14
CA ALA A 165 -25.16 -7.93 -3.99
C ALA A 165 -25.13 -6.39 -4.01
N ARG A 166 -24.59 -5.75 -2.97
CA ARG A 166 -24.46 -4.28 -2.86
C ARG A 166 -23.05 -3.77 -3.14
N THR A 167 -22.08 -4.68 -3.29
CA THR A 167 -20.66 -4.33 -3.48
C THR A 167 -20.44 -3.71 -4.85
N GLN A 168 -19.77 -2.57 -4.89
CA GLN A 168 -19.41 -1.90 -6.14
C GLN A 168 -17.90 -1.88 -6.39
N VAL A 169 -17.11 -1.83 -5.34
CA VAL A 169 -15.65 -1.87 -5.42
C VAL A 169 -15.12 -2.84 -4.37
N VAL A 170 -14.17 -3.67 -4.75
CA VAL A 170 -13.36 -4.47 -3.83
C VAL A 170 -11.92 -4.01 -3.95
N PHE A 171 -11.37 -3.49 -2.86
CA PHE A 171 -9.94 -3.28 -2.75
C PHE A 171 -9.21 -4.58 -2.44
N THR A 172 -8.10 -4.81 -3.11
CA THR A 172 -7.08 -5.78 -2.70
C THR A 172 -5.74 -5.06 -2.59
N CYS A 173 -4.90 -5.48 -1.67
CA CYS A 173 -3.55 -4.94 -1.50
C CYS A 173 -2.58 -6.10 -1.52
N SER A 174 -1.84 -6.24 -2.64
CA SER A 174 -0.91 -7.34 -2.82
C SER A 174 0.35 -6.85 -3.56
N PRO A 175 1.49 -6.82 -2.84
CA PRO A 175 1.74 -7.20 -1.44
C PRO A 175 1.04 -6.30 -0.42
N GLY A 176 0.59 -6.91 0.68
CA GLY A 176 -0.24 -6.27 1.69
C GLY A 176 0.48 -5.25 2.58
N ASN A 177 -0.16 -4.14 2.87
CA ASN A 177 0.18 -3.25 3.97
C ASN A 177 -0.87 -3.42 5.07
N PRO A 178 -0.51 -3.92 6.27
CA PRO A 178 0.83 -3.99 6.85
C PRO A 178 1.55 -5.36 6.76
N THR A 179 0.90 -6.39 6.27
CA THR A 179 1.31 -7.80 6.51
C THR A 179 2.37 -8.33 5.57
N GLY A 180 2.54 -7.71 4.40
CA GLY A 180 3.44 -8.18 3.34
C GLY A 180 2.94 -9.43 2.60
N ALA A 181 1.74 -9.89 2.89
CA ALA A 181 1.16 -11.09 2.26
C ALA A 181 0.88 -10.86 0.77
N VAL A 182 1.14 -11.88 -0.06
CA VAL A 182 0.93 -11.85 -1.52
C VAL A 182 -0.22 -12.78 -1.91
N ALA A 183 -1.17 -12.27 -2.69
CA ALA A 183 -2.31 -13.05 -3.18
C ALA A 183 -1.84 -14.14 -4.15
N SER A 184 -2.31 -15.37 -3.95
CA SER A 184 -2.04 -16.50 -4.83
C SER A 184 -2.93 -16.45 -6.08
N LEU A 185 -2.59 -17.24 -7.11
CA LEU A 185 -3.44 -17.38 -8.31
C LEU A 185 -4.85 -17.88 -7.95
N ASN A 186 -4.99 -18.75 -6.92
CA ASN A 186 -6.27 -19.23 -6.46
C ASN A 186 -7.10 -18.12 -5.78
N ASP A 187 -6.47 -17.20 -5.03
CA ASP A 187 -7.14 -16.04 -4.45
C ASP A 187 -7.67 -15.11 -5.55
N TRP A 188 -6.87 -14.88 -6.60
CA TRP A 188 -7.30 -14.13 -7.79
C TRP A 188 -8.45 -14.82 -8.52
N GLN A 189 -8.38 -16.12 -8.72
CA GLN A 189 -9.44 -16.88 -9.39
C GLN A 189 -10.77 -16.74 -8.65
N ARG A 190 -10.76 -16.87 -7.33
CA ARG A 190 -11.97 -16.68 -6.49
C ARG A 190 -12.51 -15.27 -6.60
N LEU A 191 -11.63 -14.26 -6.51
CA LEU A 191 -12.05 -12.86 -6.56
C LEU A 191 -12.63 -12.50 -7.94
N PHE A 192 -12.04 -13.00 -9.02
CA PHE A 192 -12.57 -12.82 -10.37
C PHE A 192 -13.95 -13.49 -10.55
N ALA A 193 -14.13 -14.71 -10.04
CA ALA A 193 -15.42 -15.40 -10.10
C ALA A 193 -16.51 -14.60 -9.37
N LEU A 194 -16.21 -14.05 -8.19
CA LEU A 194 -17.12 -13.18 -7.46
C LEU A 194 -17.42 -11.88 -8.22
N SER A 195 -16.40 -11.26 -8.84
CA SER A 195 -16.60 -10.08 -9.68
C SER A 195 -17.47 -10.36 -10.89
N ASP A 196 -17.33 -11.53 -11.50
CA ASP A 196 -18.19 -11.96 -12.62
C ASP A 196 -19.64 -12.19 -12.19
N GLN A 197 -19.84 -12.76 -11.00
CA GLN A 197 -21.15 -13.04 -10.43
C GLN A 197 -21.90 -11.77 -9.99
N TYR A 198 -21.20 -10.84 -9.30
CA TYR A 198 -21.84 -9.70 -8.63
C TYR A 198 -21.60 -8.35 -9.33
N GLY A 199 -20.67 -8.29 -10.30
CA GLY A 199 -20.47 -7.11 -11.15
C GLY A 199 -19.65 -5.99 -10.52
N PHE A 200 -18.97 -6.20 -9.39
CA PHE A 200 -18.12 -5.19 -8.76
C PHE A 200 -16.77 -5.02 -9.48
N VAL A 201 -16.15 -3.87 -9.28
CA VAL A 201 -14.81 -3.57 -9.80
C VAL A 201 -13.75 -3.98 -8.76
N ILE A 202 -12.70 -4.66 -9.24
CA ILE A 202 -11.51 -4.98 -8.43
C ILE A 202 -10.51 -3.83 -8.59
N ALA A 203 -10.18 -3.18 -7.48
CA ALA A 203 -9.14 -2.15 -7.36
C ALA A 203 -7.92 -2.73 -6.63
N SER A 204 -6.89 -3.13 -7.39
CA SER A 204 -5.69 -3.79 -6.86
C SER A 204 -4.59 -2.77 -6.56
N ASP A 205 -4.28 -2.54 -5.28
CA ASP A 205 -3.14 -1.74 -4.85
C ASP A 205 -1.87 -2.58 -4.82
N GLU A 206 -1.00 -2.37 -5.83
CA GLU A 206 0.23 -3.13 -6.05
C GLU A 206 1.49 -2.29 -5.79
N CYS A 207 1.40 -1.26 -4.94
CA CYS A 207 2.50 -0.32 -4.70
C CYS A 207 3.79 -0.95 -4.16
N TYR A 208 3.72 -2.18 -3.63
CA TYR A 208 4.87 -2.90 -3.07
C TYR A 208 5.37 -4.03 -3.96
N SER A 209 4.85 -4.19 -5.18
CA SER A 209 5.17 -5.30 -6.09
C SER A 209 6.65 -5.47 -6.40
N GLU A 210 7.46 -4.40 -6.26
CA GLU A 210 8.88 -4.42 -6.57
C GLU A 210 9.78 -4.63 -5.35
N ILE A 211 9.22 -4.78 -4.15
CA ILE A 211 9.98 -5.05 -2.92
C ILE A 211 9.67 -6.48 -2.48
N TYR A 212 10.48 -7.43 -2.92
CA TYR A 212 10.34 -8.86 -2.64
C TYR A 212 11.70 -9.53 -2.43
N PHE A 213 11.71 -10.76 -1.93
CA PHE A 213 12.92 -11.48 -1.52
C PHE A 213 13.21 -12.65 -2.45
N GLY A 214 14.47 -12.84 -2.80
CA GLY A 214 14.91 -13.90 -3.69
C GLY A 214 14.26 -13.79 -5.08
N ASN A 215 13.80 -14.91 -5.62
CA ASN A 215 13.20 -15.01 -6.96
C ASN A 215 11.67 -15.02 -6.95
N ASN A 216 11.03 -14.87 -5.78
CA ASN A 216 9.58 -14.95 -5.63
C ASN A 216 8.91 -13.62 -5.97
N LYS A 217 8.79 -13.32 -7.26
CA LYS A 217 8.11 -12.10 -7.72
C LYS A 217 6.63 -12.16 -7.31
N PRO A 218 6.09 -11.11 -6.66
CA PRO A 218 4.66 -11.01 -6.38
C PRO A 218 3.83 -11.09 -7.65
N LEU A 219 2.77 -11.89 -7.62
CA LEU A 219 1.78 -12.00 -8.68
C LEU A 219 0.92 -10.73 -8.69
N GLY A 220 0.82 -10.06 -9.83
CA GLY A 220 -0.06 -8.92 -10.04
C GLY A 220 -1.40 -9.30 -10.65
N GLY A 221 -2.41 -8.42 -10.53
CA GLY A 221 -3.75 -8.67 -11.04
C GLY A 221 -3.81 -8.87 -12.56
N LEU A 222 -3.05 -8.09 -13.34
CA LEU A 222 -3.00 -8.24 -14.79
C LEU A 222 -2.35 -9.58 -15.21
N GLU A 223 -1.31 -10.00 -14.50
CA GLU A 223 -0.67 -11.31 -14.70
C GLU A 223 -1.62 -12.45 -14.36
N ALA A 224 -2.31 -12.34 -13.23
CA ALA A 224 -3.31 -13.32 -12.80
C ALA A 224 -4.46 -13.45 -13.82
N ALA A 225 -4.96 -12.34 -14.35
CA ALA A 225 -5.96 -12.35 -15.42
C ALA A 225 -5.47 -13.12 -16.65
N ARG A 226 -4.24 -12.83 -17.14
CA ARG A 226 -3.64 -13.57 -18.25
C ARG A 226 -3.51 -15.08 -17.96
N LEU A 227 -3.01 -15.43 -16.77
CA LEU A 227 -2.82 -16.85 -16.40
C LEU A 227 -4.14 -17.62 -16.33
N LEU A 228 -5.23 -16.92 -16.03
CA LEU A 228 -6.59 -17.49 -15.98
C LEU A 228 -7.35 -17.34 -17.31
N GLY A 229 -6.69 -16.88 -18.38
CA GLY A 229 -7.25 -16.78 -19.71
C GLY A 229 -8.37 -15.76 -19.86
N ARG A 230 -8.35 -14.67 -19.06
CA ARG A 230 -9.36 -13.61 -19.11
C ARG A 230 -8.76 -12.25 -19.50
N ASP A 231 -9.62 -11.36 -19.98
CA ASP A 231 -9.30 -9.94 -20.19
C ASP A 231 -9.30 -9.17 -18.86
N TYR A 232 -9.13 -7.83 -18.94
CA TYR A 232 -9.11 -6.95 -17.78
C TYR A 232 -10.49 -6.41 -17.38
N THR A 233 -11.58 -7.00 -17.86
CA THR A 233 -12.94 -6.57 -17.50
C THR A 233 -13.12 -6.50 -15.99
N ARG A 234 -13.49 -5.33 -15.48
CA ARG A 234 -13.65 -4.96 -14.06
C ARG A 234 -12.39 -5.10 -13.20
N LEU A 235 -11.20 -5.15 -13.79
CA LEU A 235 -9.93 -5.13 -13.07
C LEU A 235 -9.20 -3.82 -13.33
N VAL A 236 -8.77 -3.16 -12.26
CA VAL A 236 -7.90 -1.98 -12.31
C VAL A 236 -6.78 -2.11 -11.28
N VAL A 237 -5.53 -2.01 -11.72
CA VAL A 237 -4.34 -2.10 -10.87
C VAL A 237 -3.73 -0.71 -10.66
N PHE A 238 -3.19 -0.48 -9.46
CA PHE A 238 -2.56 0.77 -9.06
C PHE A 238 -1.11 0.50 -8.66
N SER A 239 -0.18 1.28 -9.17
CA SER A 239 1.21 1.22 -8.74
C SER A 239 1.83 2.61 -8.64
N SER A 240 3.04 2.69 -8.06
CA SER A 240 3.69 3.97 -7.77
C SER A 240 5.20 3.85 -7.76
N LEU A 241 5.88 4.92 -8.21
CA LEU A 241 7.32 5.07 -8.07
C LEU A 241 7.76 5.36 -6.63
N SER A 242 6.82 5.69 -5.73
CA SER A 242 7.12 6.03 -4.33
C SER A 242 7.92 4.95 -3.62
N LYS A 243 7.58 3.66 -3.86
CA LYS A 243 8.23 2.52 -3.20
C LYS A 243 9.23 1.83 -4.11
N ARG A 244 8.88 1.70 -5.40
CA ARG A 244 9.72 1.11 -6.42
C ARG A 244 11.05 1.85 -6.60
N SER A 245 10.98 3.20 -6.61
CA SER A 245 12.09 4.05 -7.01
C SER A 245 12.54 5.08 -5.95
N ASN A 246 12.08 4.95 -4.70
CA ASN A 246 12.43 5.83 -3.58
C ASN A 246 12.15 7.34 -3.84
N VAL A 247 11.10 7.66 -4.58
CA VAL A 247 10.72 9.04 -4.92
C VAL A 247 9.30 9.38 -4.49
N PRO A 248 8.94 9.21 -3.19
CA PRO A 248 7.58 9.47 -2.72
C PRO A 248 7.18 10.94 -2.91
N GLY A 249 8.13 11.87 -2.85
CA GLY A 249 7.91 13.31 -3.07
C GLY A 249 7.57 13.69 -4.51
N MET A 250 7.94 12.87 -5.49
CA MET A 250 7.67 13.13 -6.91
C MET A 250 6.18 13.01 -7.27
N ARG A 251 5.38 12.32 -6.44
CA ARG A 251 3.94 12.10 -6.66
C ARG A 251 3.65 11.48 -8.03
N SER A 252 4.24 10.33 -8.31
CA SER A 252 4.07 9.61 -9.58
C SER A 252 3.64 8.17 -9.38
N GLY A 253 2.71 7.71 -10.21
CA GLY A 253 2.20 6.37 -10.30
C GLY A 253 1.36 6.20 -11.56
N PHE A 254 0.69 5.06 -11.65
CA PHE A 254 -0.24 4.78 -12.73
C PHE A 254 -1.43 3.94 -12.25
N VAL A 255 -2.46 3.93 -13.09
CA VAL A 255 -3.59 3.00 -13.04
C VAL A 255 -3.63 2.28 -14.39
N ALA A 256 -3.82 0.96 -14.40
CA ALA A 256 -3.92 0.18 -15.63
C ALA A 256 -4.98 -0.92 -15.52
N GLY A 257 -5.59 -1.31 -16.65
CA GLY A 257 -6.58 -2.39 -16.71
C GLY A 257 -7.76 -2.09 -17.61
N ASP A 258 -8.98 -2.27 -17.13
CA ASP A 258 -10.22 -2.13 -17.90
C ASP A 258 -10.33 -0.76 -18.61
N ALA A 259 -10.22 -0.79 -19.94
CA ALA A 259 -10.23 0.41 -20.78
C ALA A 259 -11.50 1.26 -20.62
N LYS A 260 -12.67 0.61 -20.39
CA LYS A 260 -13.95 1.32 -20.24
C LYS A 260 -13.99 2.07 -18.91
N ILE A 261 -13.52 1.45 -17.85
CA ILE A 261 -13.42 2.07 -16.53
C ILE A 261 -12.39 3.20 -16.56
N LEU A 262 -11.24 2.99 -17.20
CA LEU A 262 -10.21 4.02 -17.30
C LEU A 262 -10.65 5.23 -18.11
N ALA A 263 -11.44 5.06 -19.15
CA ALA A 263 -12.03 6.18 -19.89
C ALA A 263 -12.93 7.06 -19.01
N GLN A 264 -13.77 6.46 -18.16
CA GLN A 264 -14.62 7.19 -17.22
C GLN A 264 -13.79 7.82 -16.08
N PHE A 265 -12.79 7.13 -15.61
CA PHE A 265 -11.89 7.67 -14.60
C PHE A 265 -11.07 8.85 -15.14
N LEU A 266 -10.59 8.80 -16.37
CA LEU A 266 -9.95 9.93 -17.05
C LEU A 266 -10.88 11.14 -17.13
N LEU A 267 -12.14 10.92 -17.50
CA LEU A 267 -13.15 12.00 -17.56
C LEU A 267 -13.32 12.65 -16.18
N TYR A 268 -13.50 11.84 -15.12
CA TYR A 268 -13.57 12.35 -13.75
C TYR A 268 -12.32 13.17 -13.39
N ARG A 269 -11.12 12.65 -13.66
CA ARG A 269 -9.85 13.33 -13.36
C ARG A 269 -9.69 14.65 -14.10
N THR A 270 -10.21 14.75 -15.31
CA THR A 270 -10.19 15.98 -16.11
C THR A 270 -10.95 17.09 -15.40
N TYR A 271 -12.12 16.80 -14.82
CA TYR A 271 -12.87 17.76 -14.01
C TYR A 271 -12.27 18.00 -12.63
N HIS A 272 -11.70 16.96 -12.02
CA HIS A 272 -10.98 17.06 -10.74
C HIS A 272 -9.70 17.92 -10.84
N GLY A 273 -9.12 18.03 -12.02
CA GLY A 273 -7.98 18.93 -12.30
C GLY A 273 -6.62 18.40 -11.90
N CYS A 274 -6.46 17.08 -11.74
CA CYS A 274 -5.19 16.46 -11.36
C CYS A 274 -4.42 15.97 -12.58
N ALA A 275 -3.50 16.79 -13.09
CA ALA A 275 -2.57 16.42 -14.15
C ALA A 275 -1.12 16.40 -13.63
N MET A 276 -0.33 15.42 -14.08
CA MET A 276 1.08 15.32 -13.73
C MET A 276 1.89 16.35 -14.48
N SER A 277 2.82 17.05 -13.81
CA SER A 277 3.65 18.05 -14.48
C SER A 277 4.61 17.42 -15.51
N PRO A 278 4.95 18.12 -16.62
CA PRO A 278 5.76 17.54 -17.70
C PRO A 278 7.12 17.01 -17.26
N MET A 279 7.83 17.72 -16.37
CA MET A 279 9.11 17.24 -15.84
C MET A 279 8.95 15.95 -15.01
N VAL A 280 7.85 15.82 -14.26
CA VAL A 280 7.57 14.58 -13.52
C VAL A 280 7.21 13.46 -14.48
N MET A 281 6.50 13.74 -15.59
CA MET A 281 6.23 12.73 -16.62
C MET A 281 7.52 12.20 -17.25
N ALA A 282 8.46 13.09 -17.62
CA ALA A 282 9.75 12.70 -18.20
C ALA A 282 10.59 11.86 -17.23
N ALA A 283 10.70 12.29 -15.97
CA ALA A 283 11.41 11.57 -14.92
C ALA A 283 10.76 10.22 -14.60
N SER A 284 9.43 10.17 -14.67
CA SER A 284 8.68 8.92 -14.48
C SER A 284 8.92 7.93 -15.62
N ALA A 285 8.94 8.39 -16.87
CA ALA A 285 9.24 7.55 -18.02
C ALA A 285 10.66 6.96 -17.92
N ALA A 286 11.64 7.78 -17.54
CA ALA A 286 13.01 7.31 -17.28
C ALA A 286 13.03 6.23 -16.17
N ALA A 287 12.32 6.46 -15.09
CA ALA A 287 12.25 5.52 -13.97
C ALA A 287 11.59 4.19 -14.36
N TRP A 288 10.50 4.18 -15.14
CA TRP A 288 9.84 2.95 -15.58
C TRP A 288 10.65 2.12 -16.58
N ARG A 289 11.56 2.76 -17.31
CA ARG A 289 12.48 2.07 -18.24
C ARG A 289 13.68 1.46 -17.56
N ASP A 290 14.11 1.98 -16.42
CA ASP A 290 15.29 1.48 -15.69
C ASP A 290 14.91 0.46 -14.62
N GLU A 291 15.63 -0.66 -14.62
CA GLU A 291 15.51 -1.71 -13.60
C GLU A 291 16.73 -1.76 -12.67
N THR A 292 17.84 -1.11 -13.02
CA THR A 292 19.09 -1.15 -12.24
C THR A 292 18.86 -0.65 -10.83
N HIS A 293 18.31 0.55 -10.68
CA HIS A 293 18.03 1.13 -9.35
C HIS A 293 16.98 0.34 -8.56
N VAL A 294 16.08 -0.40 -9.26
CA VAL A 294 15.05 -1.23 -8.59
C VAL A 294 15.68 -2.49 -8.00
N ILE A 295 16.60 -3.13 -8.73
CA ILE A 295 17.36 -4.28 -8.25
C ILE A 295 18.21 -3.89 -7.04
N GLU A 296 18.93 -2.76 -7.12
CA GLU A 296 19.72 -2.22 -6.01
C GLU A 296 18.85 -1.91 -4.79
N ASN A 297 17.70 -1.23 -5.00
CA ASN A 297 16.77 -0.93 -3.92
C ASN A 297 16.24 -2.19 -3.24
N ARG A 298 15.90 -3.22 -4.01
CA ARG A 298 15.44 -4.52 -3.50
C ARG A 298 16.52 -5.20 -2.66
N GLN A 299 17.78 -5.16 -3.11
CA GLN A 299 18.91 -5.71 -2.39
C GLN A 299 19.09 -5.04 -1.02
N LEU A 300 19.01 -3.71 -0.96
CA LEU A 300 19.11 -2.97 0.30
C LEU A 300 18.01 -3.36 1.30
N TYR A 301 16.78 -3.61 0.82
CA TYR A 301 15.72 -4.13 1.70
C TYR A 301 15.97 -5.57 2.13
N ALA A 302 16.43 -6.45 1.24
CA ALA A 302 16.77 -7.82 1.58
C ALA A 302 17.84 -7.91 2.69
N GLU A 303 18.86 -7.07 2.63
CA GLU A 303 19.90 -6.96 3.66
C GLU A 303 19.32 -6.54 5.03
N LYS A 304 18.41 -5.57 5.05
CA LYS A 304 17.73 -5.15 6.29
C LYS A 304 16.92 -6.29 6.91
N PHE A 305 16.14 -7.01 6.10
CA PHE A 305 15.35 -8.14 6.58
C PHE A 305 16.24 -9.27 7.10
N ALA A 306 17.31 -9.61 6.37
CA ALA A 306 18.26 -10.63 6.79
C ALA A 306 18.92 -10.30 8.15
N ALA A 307 19.28 -9.02 8.36
CA ALA A 307 19.92 -8.58 9.59
C ALA A 307 18.93 -8.49 10.77
N VAL A 308 17.71 -8.04 10.54
CA VAL A 308 16.77 -7.66 11.62
C VAL A 308 15.86 -8.80 12.05
N THR A 309 15.39 -9.63 11.10
CA THR A 309 14.37 -10.65 11.39
C THR A 309 14.86 -11.65 12.43
N GLY A 310 16.10 -12.17 12.29
CA GLY A 310 16.67 -13.12 13.25
C GLY A 310 16.84 -12.54 14.66
N ILE A 311 17.13 -11.24 14.77
CA ILE A 311 17.24 -10.55 16.06
C ILE A 311 15.87 -10.50 16.74
N LEU A 312 14.86 -10.06 16.01
CA LEU A 312 13.50 -9.86 16.56
C LEU A 312 12.78 -11.17 16.88
N GLN A 313 13.03 -12.23 16.10
CA GLN A 313 12.43 -13.56 16.36
C GLN A 313 12.84 -14.19 17.70
N THR A 314 13.90 -13.67 18.33
CA THR A 314 14.29 -14.12 19.68
C THR A 314 13.33 -13.69 20.78
N VAL A 315 12.48 -12.69 20.52
CA VAL A 315 11.60 -12.05 21.52
C VAL A 315 10.17 -11.81 21.05
N LEU A 316 9.93 -11.74 19.75
CA LEU A 316 8.61 -11.49 19.12
C LEU A 316 8.22 -12.67 18.22
N ASP A 317 6.92 -12.93 18.15
CA ASP A 317 6.34 -13.86 17.19
C ASP A 317 6.13 -13.12 15.86
N LEU A 318 7.00 -13.39 14.91
CA LEU A 318 6.95 -12.84 13.56
C LEU A 318 7.54 -13.81 12.53
N THR A 319 7.04 -13.71 11.31
CA THR A 319 7.57 -14.42 10.14
C THR A 319 8.10 -13.43 9.11
N LEU A 320 9.04 -13.88 8.27
CA LEU A 320 9.44 -13.10 7.11
C LEU A 320 8.22 -12.93 6.19
N PRO A 321 7.85 -11.69 5.82
CA PRO A 321 6.76 -11.46 4.88
C PRO A 321 7.11 -11.95 3.47
N ASP A 322 6.10 -12.19 2.63
CA ASP A 322 6.32 -12.55 1.22
C ASP A 322 6.98 -11.38 0.45
N ALA A 323 6.62 -10.14 0.79
CA ALA A 323 7.10 -8.93 0.13
C ALA A 323 6.84 -7.67 0.98
N ALA A 324 7.01 -6.47 0.41
CA ALA A 324 6.96 -5.17 1.04
C ALA A 324 8.16 -4.91 1.99
N PHE A 325 8.13 -3.82 2.74
CA PHE A 325 9.19 -3.46 3.68
C PHE A 325 8.71 -3.40 5.14
N TYR A 326 7.64 -4.13 5.45
CA TYR A 326 7.08 -4.20 6.80
C TYR A 326 7.34 -5.55 7.45
N LEU A 327 7.63 -5.52 8.75
CA LEU A 327 7.41 -6.65 9.64
C LEU A 327 6.10 -6.43 10.39
N TRP A 328 5.26 -7.47 10.44
CA TRP A 328 4.03 -7.53 11.19
C TRP A 328 4.24 -8.49 12.35
N ALA A 329 4.54 -7.93 13.53
CA ALA A 329 5.01 -8.68 14.67
C ALA A 329 3.96 -8.71 15.78
N LYS A 330 3.67 -9.91 16.29
CA LYS A 330 2.83 -10.09 17.46
C LYS A 330 3.60 -9.69 18.71
N VAL A 331 2.96 -8.93 19.60
CA VAL A 331 3.54 -8.48 20.87
C VAL A 331 2.88 -9.17 22.06
N PRO A 332 3.58 -9.30 23.21
CA PRO A 332 3.08 -10.08 24.36
C PRO A 332 2.05 -9.34 25.23
N MET A 333 1.63 -8.15 24.82
CA MET A 333 0.73 -7.28 25.55
C MET A 333 -0.12 -6.43 24.60
N ASP A 334 -0.90 -5.51 25.10
CA ASP A 334 -1.62 -4.52 24.31
C ASP A 334 -0.65 -3.75 23.40
N ASP A 335 -1.00 -3.60 22.12
CA ASP A 335 -0.10 -3.04 21.10
C ASP A 335 0.14 -1.53 21.27
N GLU A 336 -0.84 -0.78 21.78
CA GLU A 336 -0.67 0.64 22.10
C GLU A 336 0.25 0.84 23.31
N ALA A 337 0.05 0.03 24.36
CA ALA A 337 0.90 0.06 25.54
C ALA A 337 2.32 -0.40 25.22
N PHE A 338 2.49 -1.42 24.36
CA PHE A 338 3.81 -1.84 23.88
C PHE A 338 4.53 -0.71 23.13
N ALA A 339 3.85 -0.07 22.17
CA ALA A 339 4.45 1.01 21.38
C ALA A 339 4.81 2.23 22.25
N ALA A 340 3.97 2.56 23.24
CA ALA A 340 4.20 3.66 24.18
C ALA A 340 5.42 3.38 25.08
N GLY A 341 5.50 2.21 25.70
CA GLY A 341 6.63 1.84 26.56
C GLY A 341 7.95 1.68 25.78
N LEU A 342 7.91 1.17 24.56
CA LEU A 342 9.07 1.10 23.67
C LEU A 342 9.57 2.52 23.31
N TYR A 343 8.67 3.45 23.02
CA TYR A 343 9.01 4.84 22.76
C TYR A 343 9.64 5.48 24.00
N GLU A 344 9.02 5.34 25.16
CA GLU A 344 9.47 5.95 26.42
C GLU A 344 10.83 5.40 26.87
N GLN A 345 11.02 4.06 26.86
CA GLN A 345 12.22 3.45 27.42
C GLN A 345 13.38 3.33 26.42
N GLN A 346 13.08 3.16 25.13
CA GLN A 346 14.08 2.85 24.12
C GLN A 346 14.17 3.86 22.99
N HIS A 347 13.31 4.90 23.00
CA HIS A 347 13.22 5.94 21.97
C HIS A 347 13.10 5.36 20.54
N VAL A 348 12.34 4.27 20.41
CA VAL A 348 12.00 3.64 19.13
C VAL A 348 10.49 3.79 18.90
N THR A 349 10.12 4.27 17.71
CA THR A 349 8.73 4.45 17.32
C THR A 349 8.30 3.38 16.34
N VAL A 350 7.30 2.58 16.70
CA VAL A 350 6.59 1.62 15.85
C VAL A 350 5.13 2.00 15.73
N LEU A 351 4.36 1.35 14.85
CA LEU A 351 2.95 1.66 14.70
C LEU A 351 2.08 0.54 15.29
N PRO A 352 1.20 0.83 16.28
CA PRO A 352 0.22 -0.12 16.79
C PRO A 352 -0.65 -0.70 15.68
N GLY A 353 -0.86 -2.00 15.70
CA GLY A 353 -1.62 -2.69 14.69
C GLY A 353 -3.11 -2.34 14.75
N SER A 354 -3.65 -2.13 15.94
CA SER A 354 -5.04 -1.68 16.17
C SER A 354 -5.37 -0.37 15.41
N TYR A 355 -4.37 0.49 15.15
CA TYR A 355 -4.57 1.73 14.39
C TYR A 355 -4.72 1.51 12.88
N LEU A 356 -4.25 0.35 12.39
CA LEU A 356 -4.32 -0.03 10.97
C LEU A 356 -5.54 -0.88 10.64
N ALA A 357 -6.33 -1.24 11.65
CA ALA A 357 -7.51 -2.08 11.51
C ALA A 357 -8.75 -1.39 12.08
N ARG A 358 -9.89 -2.04 11.89
CA ARG A 358 -11.15 -1.73 12.55
C ARG A 358 -11.69 -2.98 13.24
N GLU A 359 -12.45 -2.77 14.29
CA GLU A 359 -13.27 -3.83 14.80
C GLU A 359 -14.35 -4.17 13.75
N ALA A 360 -14.33 -5.40 13.28
CA ALA A 360 -15.28 -5.94 12.33
C ALA A 360 -15.62 -7.39 12.73
N HIS A 361 -16.89 -7.73 12.73
CA HIS A 361 -17.38 -9.07 13.10
C HIS A 361 -16.89 -9.52 14.49
N GLY A 362 -16.85 -8.57 15.45
CA GLY A 362 -16.42 -8.84 16.84
C GLY A 362 -14.91 -8.99 17.04
N VAL A 363 -14.09 -8.70 16.01
CA VAL A 363 -12.62 -8.83 16.08
C VAL A 363 -11.95 -7.62 15.45
N ASN A 364 -10.92 -7.08 16.11
CA ASN A 364 -9.95 -6.19 15.49
C ASN A 364 -8.67 -7.01 15.19
N PRO A 365 -8.39 -7.36 13.92
CA PRO A 365 -7.27 -8.24 13.58
C PRO A 365 -5.89 -7.57 13.75
N GLY A 366 -5.85 -6.28 14.05
CA GLY A 366 -4.62 -5.54 14.38
C GLY A 366 -4.24 -5.57 15.85
N LEU A 367 -5.16 -5.96 16.75
CA LEU A 367 -4.88 -6.01 18.18
C LEU A 367 -3.76 -7.01 18.51
N GLY A 368 -2.83 -6.57 19.36
CA GLY A 368 -1.68 -7.35 19.79
C GLY A 368 -0.60 -7.50 18.72
N TYR A 369 -0.63 -6.66 17.66
CA TYR A 369 0.40 -6.57 16.64
C TYR A 369 1.01 -5.19 16.56
N ILE A 370 2.25 -5.11 16.10
CA ILE A 370 2.89 -3.86 15.69
C ILE A 370 3.40 -3.97 14.26
N ARG A 371 3.35 -2.83 13.54
CA ARG A 371 4.01 -2.71 12.25
C ARG A 371 5.37 -2.05 12.42
N ILE A 372 6.42 -2.69 11.94
CA ILE A 372 7.79 -2.19 11.90
C ILE A 372 8.16 -1.95 10.43
N ALA A 373 8.39 -0.70 10.04
CA ALA A 373 8.79 -0.33 8.68
C ALA A 373 10.33 -0.28 8.60
N LEU A 374 10.97 -1.21 7.88
CA LEU A 374 12.43 -1.29 7.74
C LEU A 374 12.96 -0.28 6.71
N VAL A 375 12.58 0.99 6.86
CA VAL A 375 12.93 2.07 5.92
C VAL A 375 14.18 2.85 6.32
N ALA A 376 14.54 2.87 7.61
CA ALA A 376 15.75 3.54 8.11
C ALA A 376 17.04 2.91 7.54
N PRO A 377 18.21 3.55 7.64
CA PRO A 377 19.50 2.93 7.33
C PRO A 377 19.70 1.59 8.05
N LEU A 378 20.50 0.69 7.50
CA LEU A 378 20.69 -0.67 8.01
C LEU A 378 21.15 -0.70 9.47
N ASP A 379 22.09 0.13 9.82
CA ASP A 379 22.64 0.26 11.18
C ASP A 379 21.59 0.76 12.19
N GLU A 380 20.73 1.71 11.79
CA GLU A 380 19.62 2.17 12.61
C GLU A 380 18.55 1.07 12.76
N CYS A 381 18.26 0.29 11.72
CA CYS A 381 17.35 -0.85 11.78
C CYS A 381 17.85 -1.92 12.76
N ILE A 382 19.15 -2.26 12.71
CA ILE A 382 19.79 -3.20 13.65
C ILE A 382 19.76 -2.64 15.08
N THR A 383 20.09 -1.37 15.25
CA THR A 383 20.05 -0.69 16.55
C THR A 383 18.64 -0.74 17.14
N ALA A 384 17.61 -0.41 16.34
CA ALA A 384 16.23 -0.46 16.78
C ALA A 384 15.79 -1.89 17.15
N ALA A 385 16.20 -2.89 16.37
CA ALA A 385 15.90 -4.30 16.69
C ALA A 385 16.49 -4.72 18.04
N ASN A 386 17.73 -4.36 18.32
CA ASN A 386 18.37 -4.64 19.62
C ASN A 386 17.67 -3.90 20.77
N ARG A 387 17.23 -2.66 20.57
CA ARG A 387 16.46 -1.89 21.56
C ARG A 387 15.08 -2.53 21.82
N ILE A 388 14.41 -3.05 20.80
CA ILE A 388 13.17 -3.82 20.95
C ILE A 388 13.43 -5.08 21.77
N VAL A 389 14.53 -5.81 21.51
CA VAL A 389 14.93 -6.98 22.30
C VAL A 389 15.15 -6.60 23.77
N ASN A 390 15.84 -5.50 24.04
CA ASN A 390 16.08 -5.02 25.41
C ASN A 390 14.75 -4.70 26.11
N TYR A 391 13.84 -3.99 25.43
CA TYR A 391 12.53 -3.68 25.97
C TYR A 391 11.72 -4.96 26.30
N CYS A 392 11.69 -5.92 25.39
CA CYS A 392 11.00 -7.21 25.65
C CYS A 392 11.59 -7.98 26.84
N LYS A 393 12.89 -7.89 27.07
CA LYS A 393 13.53 -8.51 28.25
C LYS A 393 13.09 -7.84 29.55
N THR A 394 12.94 -6.50 29.57
CA THR A 394 12.44 -5.81 30.78
C THR A 394 11.00 -6.20 31.10
N LEU A 395 10.14 -6.40 30.07
CA LEU A 395 8.76 -6.86 30.27
C LEU A 395 8.70 -8.24 30.94
N LYS A 396 9.58 -9.18 30.55
CA LYS A 396 9.65 -10.52 31.14
C LYS A 396 10.10 -10.51 32.60
N GLN A 397 10.92 -9.56 33.01
CA GLN A 397 11.40 -9.42 34.39
C GLN A 397 10.38 -8.76 35.31
N SER A 398 9.41 -8.03 34.76
CA SER A 398 8.36 -7.34 35.49
C SER A 398 7.09 -8.15 35.68
N THR A 399 7.02 -9.35 35.08
CA THR A 399 5.92 -10.30 35.29
C THR A 399 6.35 -11.28 36.38
N PRO A 400 5.68 -11.29 37.57
CA PRO A 400 6.03 -12.11 38.74
C PRO A 400 5.90 -13.60 38.46
#